data_5e7a0962423587d5bc1f9e4d55eb2b0d
#
_entry.id   5e7a0962423587d5bc1f9e4d55eb2b0d
#
_cell.length_a   1.000
_cell.length_b   1.000
_cell.length_c   1.000
_cell.angle_alpha   90.00
_cell.angle_beta   90.00
_cell.angle_gamma   90.00
#
_symmetry.space_group_name_H-M   'P 1'
#
loop_
_entity.id
_entity.type
_entity.pdbx_description
1 polymer ?
#
loop_
_entity_poly.entity_id
_entity_poly.type
_entity_poly.pdbx_seq_one_letter_code
_entity_poly.pdbx_strand_id
1 'polypeptide(L)'
;MKYETVGRVLEIWRYPVKSMRGESLQVADIGSLGLNGDRGWAVKDNNSGEIKGAKRFPDLMQCSTKYLSEPTASTVPPADILFPDGNTIRTDSEGISQKVSDYLKTEVTLFPRLSEANEEHYKRKEELSEDMIRQMLGLGKDEPFPDLSVFPADKLEEINEFATPKGTYFDAYPIHLLTTSWLRELSKHSPDSSFKSDRFRPNIVVETDSSGLAELNWCGKSLHIGDTEFACEIPTIRCSMTTHSTGTLPRDINVLRTIAKKTGRNVGVYANVSEKGKISVGDDVKVSIS
;
A
#
# COMPACT_ATOMS: atom_id res chain seq x y z
N MET A 1 16.58 -4.67 24.48
CA MET A 1 15.21 -5.22 24.44
C MET A 1 15.26 -6.72 24.26
N LYS A 2 14.27 -7.46 24.75
CA LYS A 2 14.13 -8.89 24.43
C LYS A 2 13.19 -9.00 23.22
N TYR A 3 13.43 -10.00 22.38
CA TYR A 3 12.64 -10.26 21.17
C TYR A 3 12.14 -11.71 21.17
N GLU A 4 10.98 -11.91 20.58
CA GLU A 4 10.38 -13.22 20.32
C GLU A 4 10.21 -13.39 18.80
N THR A 5 10.61 -14.56 18.27
CA THR A 5 10.35 -14.88 16.86
C THR A 5 8.86 -15.21 16.68
N VAL A 6 8.19 -14.48 15.78
CA VAL A 6 6.75 -14.60 15.52
C VAL A 6 6.44 -15.17 14.14
N GLY A 7 7.45 -15.38 13.29
CA GLY A 7 7.30 -15.92 11.96
C GLY A 7 8.53 -15.68 11.09
N ARG A 8 8.34 -15.82 9.77
CA ARG A 8 9.37 -15.57 8.76
C ARG A 8 8.83 -14.76 7.61
N VAL A 9 9.68 -14.01 6.93
CA VAL A 9 9.33 -13.30 5.71
C VAL A 9 9.02 -14.32 4.61
N LEU A 10 7.78 -14.33 4.14
CA LEU A 10 7.31 -15.20 3.06
C LEU A 10 7.42 -14.50 1.69
N GLU A 11 6.99 -13.23 1.64
CA GLU A 11 6.99 -12.44 0.42
C GLU A 11 7.45 -11.01 0.72
N ILE A 12 8.20 -10.43 -0.23
CA ILE A 12 8.54 -9.01 -0.26
C ILE A 12 8.02 -8.44 -1.57
N TRP A 13 7.21 -7.37 -1.48
CA TRP A 13 6.60 -6.73 -2.62
C TRP A 13 6.98 -5.24 -2.71
N ARG A 14 7.41 -4.82 -3.87
CA ARG A 14 7.63 -3.42 -4.22
C ARG A 14 6.66 -3.01 -5.32
N TYR A 15 6.11 -1.81 -5.22
CA TYR A 15 5.13 -1.27 -6.17
C TYR A 15 5.70 -0.01 -6.82
N PRO A 16 6.41 -0.11 -7.96
CA PRO A 16 7.04 1.04 -8.60
C PRO A 16 6.10 2.21 -8.85
N VAL A 17 4.85 1.93 -9.26
CA VAL A 17 3.83 2.96 -9.50
C VAL A 17 2.66 2.80 -8.52
N LYS A 18 2.24 3.93 -7.90
CA LYS A 18 1.07 3.97 -7.01
C LYS A 18 -0.13 3.31 -7.68
N SER A 19 -0.79 2.41 -6.96
CA SER A 19 -2.00 1.69 -7.38
C SER A 19 -1.85 0.66 -8.50
N MET A 20 -0.73 0.58 -9.20
CA MET A 20 -0.45 -0.50 -10.14
C MET A 20 0.09 -1.73 -9.42
N ARG A 21 0.01 -2.91 -10.02
CA ARG A 21 0.59 -4.15 -9.49
C ARG A 21 2.11 -4.03 -9.47
N GLY A 22 2.71 -4.62 -8.45
CA GLY A 22 4.14 -4.53 -8.20
C GLY A 22 4.93 -5.75 -8.66
N GLU A 23 6.16 -5.79 -8.18
CA GLU A 23 7.13 -6.87 -8.38
C GLU A 23 7.47 -7.54 -7.05
N SER A 24 7.68 -8.86 -7.09
CA SER A 24 8.16 -9.66 -5.96
C SER A 24 9.68 -9.62 -5.92
N LEU A 25 10.24 -9.48 -4.73
CA LEU A 25 11.67 -9.40 -4.47
C LEU A 25 12.12 -10.56 -3.58
N GLN A 26 13.35 -11.05 -3.78
CA GLN A 26 13.98 -12.00 -2.83
C GLN A 26 14.71 -11.25 -1.72
N VAL A 27 15.20 -10.07 -2.02
CA VAL A 27 15.93 -9.19 -1.11
C VAL A 27 15.49 -7.75 -1.37
N ALA A 28 15.39 -6.94 -0.33
CA ALA A 28 15.09 -5.51 -0.45
C ALA A 28 15.97 -4.67 0.46
N ASP A 29 16.46 -3.55 -0.07
CA ASP A 29 17.09 -2.49 0.71
C ASP A 29 16.02 -1.56 1.28
N ILE A 30 16.07 -1.31 2.58
CA ILE A 30 15.15 -0.48 3.33
C ILE A 30 15.81 0.85 3.68
N GLY A 31 15.27 1.92 3.11
CA GLY A 31 15.64 3.29 3.43
C GLY A 31 14.71 3.92 4.47
N SER A 32 14.89 5.22 4.76
CA SER A 32 13.99 5.96 5.68
C SER A 32 12.54 6.03 5.22
N LEU A 33 12.31 5.89 3.91
CA LEU A 33 10.99 5.92 3.30
C LEU A 33 10.48 4.50 2.93
N GLY A 34 10.88 3.47 3.67
CA GLY A 34 10.49 2.09 3.38
C GLY A 34 11.38 1.41 2.33
N LEU A 35 10.82 0.48 1.56
CA LEU A 35 11.53 -0.19 0.48
C LEU A 35 11.98 0.83 -0.57
N ASN A 36 13.26 0.79 -0.93
CA ASN A 36 13.78 1.69 -1.96
C ASN A 36 12.97 1.53 -3.25
N GLY A 37 12.47 2.65 -3.79
CA GLY A 37 11.64 2.70 -5.00
C GLY A 37 10.16 2.35 -4.80
N ASP A 38 9.72 1.98 -3.60
CA ASP A 38 8.29 1.71 -3.39
C ASP A 38 7.46 2.97 -3.61
N ARG A 39 6.42 2.89 -4.48
CA ARG A 39 5.62 4.02 -4.95
C ARG A 39 6.50 5.19 -5.42
N GLY A 40 7.53 4.89 -6.21
CA GLY A 40 8.42 5.90 -6.79
C GLY A 40 7.75 6.76 -7.87
N TRP A 41 6.62 6.30 -8.44
CA TRP A 41 5.84 6.99 -9.47
C TRP A 41 4.37 7.05 -9.09
N ALA A 42 3.67 8.11 -9.53
CA ALA A 42 2.23 8.25 -9.33
C ALA A 42 1.57 9.05 -10.44
N VAL A 43 0.26 8.83 -10.59
CA VAL A 43 -0.59 9.56 -11.51
C VAL A 43 -1.16 10.79 -10.79
N LYS A 44 -1.04 11.95 -11.44
CA LYS A 44 -1.68 13.21 -11.05
C LYS A 44 -2.83 13.48 -12.02
N ASP A 45 -4.03 13.65 -11.48
CA ASP A 45 -5.21 14.06 -12.25
C ASP A 45 -5.08 15.54 -12.60
N ASN A 46 -5.05 15.86 -13.89
CA ASN A 46 -4.87 17.24 -14.37
C ASN A 46 -6.10 18.10 -14.10
N ASN A 47 -7.29 17.51 -13.94
CA ASN A 47 -8.52 18.25 -13.66
C ASN A 47 -8.57 18.71 -12.19
N SER A 48 -8.26 17.82 -11.25
CA SER A 48 -8.25 18.18 -9.82
C SER A 48 -6.91 18.75 -9.34
N GLY A 49 -5.83 18.51 -10.09
CA GLY A 49 -4.47 18.90 -9.70
C GLY A 49 -3.90 18.05 -8.56
N GLU A 50 -4.51 16.90 -8.23
CA GLU A 50 -4.10 16.03 -7.13
C GLU A 50 -3.50 14.71 -7.59
N ILE A 51 -2.63 14.14 -6.75
CA ILE A 51 -2.22 12.73 -6.87
C ILE A 51 -3.44 11.85 -6.57
N LYS A 52 -3.82 11.03 -7.53
CA LYS A 52 -4.93 10.08 -7.40
C LYS A 52 -4.42 8.65 -7.56
N GLY A 53 -5.17 7.71 -7.04
CA GLY A 53 -4.85 6.27 -7.12
C GLY A 53 -6.09 5.46 -7.46
N ALA A 54 -6.06 4.15 -7.18
CA ALA A 54 -7.14 3.22 -7.56
C ALA A 54 -8.50 3.52 -6.91
N LYS A 55 -8.57 4.33 -5.87
CA LYS A 55 -9.85 4.84 -5.34
C LYS A 55 -10.60 5.69 -6.38
N ARG A 56 -9.87 6.41 -7.23
CA ARG A 56 -10.39 7.21 -8.34
C ARG A 56 -10.29 6.49 -9.68
N PHE A 57 -9.17 5.80 -9.91
CA PHE A 57 -8.81 5.13 -11.15
C PHE A 57 -8.59 3.62 -10.89
N PRO A 58 -9.63 2.82 -10.67
CA PRO A 58 -9.49 1.39 -10.33
C PRO A 58 -8.78 0.59 -11.42
N ASP A 59 -8.84 1.02 -12.69
CA ASP A 59 -8.18 0.36 -13.81
C ASP A 59 -6.64 0.36 -13.69
N LEU A 60 -6.05 1.26 -12.90
CA LEU A 60 -4.60 1.19 -12.59
C LEU A 60 -4.19 -0.18 -12.01
N MET A 61 -5.08 -0.85 -11.27
CA MET A 61 -4.80 -2.17 -10.69
C MET A 61 -4.71 -3.30 -11.72
N GLN A 62 -5.11 -3.05 -12.97
CA GLN A 62 -4.93 -4.02 -14.07
C GLN A 62 -3.53 -3.94 -14.68
N CYS A 63 -2.84 -2.81 -14.55
CA CYS A 63 -1.47 -2.64 -15.01
C CYS A 63 -0.48 -3.29 -14.04
N SER A 64 0.63 -3.81 -14.53
CA SER A 64 1.76 -4.28 -13.72
C SER A 64 3.03 -3.48 -14.00
N THR A 65 3.89 -3.39 -12.98
CA THR A 65 5.08 -2.54 -13.07
C THR A 65 6.30 -3.24 -12.52
N LYS A 66 7.44 -2.96 -13.15
CA LYS A 66 8.74 -3.48 -12.74
C LYS A 66 9.84 -2.45 -13.02
N TYR A 67 10.76 -2.26 -12.10
CA TYR A 67 11.94 -1.43 -12.33
C TYR A 67 12.90 -2.06 -13.32
N LEU A 68 13.56 -1.22 -14.12
CA LEU A 68 14.61 -1.63 -15.08
C LEU A 68 16.00 -1.71 -14.44
N SER A 69 16.21 -0.99 -13.35
CA SER A 69 17.41 -1.03 -12.51
C SER A 69 17.03 -0.85 -11.06
N GLU A 70 17.89 -1.31 -10.15
CA GLU A 70 17.60 -1.25 -8.72
C GLU A 70 17.54 0.20 -8.22
N PRO A 71 16.44 0.64 -7.59
CA PRO A 71 16.33 1.97 -7.00
C PRO A 71 17.17 2.08 -5.72
N THR A 72 17.58 3.31 -5.42
CA THR A 72 18.29 3.61 -4.16
C THR A 72 17.45 4.54 -3.29
N ALA A 73 17.93 4.85 -2.10
CA ALA A 73 17.26 5.80 -1.21
C ALA A 73 17.07 7.19 -1.85
N SER A 74 17.97 7.59 -2.77
CA SER A 74 17.98 8.91 -3.42
C SER A 74 17.52 8.91 -4.87
N THR A 75 17.37 7.74 -5.51
CA THR A 75 17.06 7.64 -6.94
C THR A 75 15.82 6.79 -7.19
N VAL A 76 14.96 7.28 -8.06
CA VAL A 76 13.80 6.56 -8.59
C VAL A 76 14.04 6.33 -10.08
N PRO A 77 14.55 5.15 -10.49
CA PRO A 77 14.80 4.87 -11.89
C PRO A 77 13.49 4.72 -12.69
N PRO A 78 13.55 4.68 -14.00
CA PRO A 78 12.43 4.31 -14.85
C PRO A 78 11.94 2.88 -14.54
N ALA A 79 10.64 2.68 -14.67
CA ALA A 79 9.98 1.39 -14.57
C ALA A 79 9.21 1.10 -15.85
N ASP A 80 9.06 -0.17 -16.19
CA ASP A 80 8.14 -0.61 -17.23
C ASP A 80 6.72 -0.68 -16.66
N ILE A 81 5.75 -0.20 -17.43
CA ILE A 81 4.31 -0.40 -17.19
C ILE A 81 3.79 -1.33 -18.27
N LEU A 82 3.36 -2.52 -17.88
CA LEU A 82 2.65 -3.47 -18.73
C LEU A 82 1.15 -3.22 -18.59
N PHE A 83 0.51 -2.79 -19.67
CA PHE A 83 -0.94 -2.57 -19.77
C PHE A 83 -1.70 -3.87 -20.07
N PRO A 84 -3.01 -3.94 -19.82
CA PRO A 84 -3.82 -5.14 -20.11
C PRO A 84 -3.88 -5.53 -21.58
N ASP A 85 -3.62 -4.59 -22.49
CA ASP A 85 -3.55 -4.82 -23.94
C ASP A 85 -2.22 -5.49 -24.39
N GLY A 86 -1.32 -5.78 -23.44
CA GLY A 86 0.00 -6.38 -23.68
C GLY A 86 1.10 -5.37 -24.02
N ASN A 87 0.78 -4.10 -24.18
CA ASN A 87 1.79 -3.07 -24.45
C ASN A 87 2.60 -2.76 -23.19
N THR A 88 3.91 -2.64 -23.37
CA THR A 88 4.83 -2.22 -22.31
C THR A 88 5.44 -0.87 -22.68
N ILE A 89 5.39 0.09 -21.76
CA ILE A 89 5.95 1.43 -21.94
C ILE A 89 6.68 1.85 -20.67
N ARG A 90 7.84 2.49 -20.84
CA ARG A 90 8.64 3.00 -19.71
C ARG A 90 8.01 4.27 -19.14
N THR A 91 8.16 4.45 -17.84
CA THR A 91 7.63 5.63 -17.11
C THR A 91 8.28 6.95 -17.49
N ASP A 92 9.48 6.93 -18.08
CA ASP A 92 10.19 8.11 -18.59
C ASP A 92 10.09 8.31 -20.12
N SER A 93 9.28 7.49 -20.81
CA SER A 93 9.11 7.62 -22.26
C SER A 93 8.30 8.87 -22.59
N GLU A 94 8.66 9.52 -23.69
CA GLU A 94 7.84 10.54 -24.30
C GLU A 94 6.43 9.97 -24.62
N GLY A 95 5.37 10.69 -24.25
CA GLY A 95 3.99 10.25 -24.48
C GLY A 95 3.42 9.28 -23.44
N ILE A 96 4.19 8.85 -22.42
CA ILE A 96 3.64 7.95 -21.38
C ILE A 96 2.41 8.53 -20.69
N SER A 97 2.41 9.82 -20.36
CA SER A 97 1.26 10.48 -19.74
C SER A 97 0.03 10.45 -20.64
N GLN A 98 0.21 10.64 -21.96
CA GLN A 98 -0.87 10.51 -22.93
C GLN A 98 -1.41 9.06 -22.99
N LYS A 99 -0.53 8.05 -23.02
CA LYS A 99 -0.96 6.64 -23.01
C LYS A 99 -1.78 6.29 -21.73
N VAL A 100 -1.34 6.80 -20.58
CA VAL A 100 -2.07 6.60 -19.32
C VAL A 100 -3.39 7.36 -19.32
N SER A 101 -3.43 8.59 -19.88
CA SER A 101 -4.65 9.38 -20.06
C SER A 101 -5.69 8.67 -20.94
N ASP A 102 -5.26 8.15 -22.08
CA ASP A 102 -6.11 7.40 -23.02
C ASP A 102 -6.67 6.14 -22.35
N TYR A 103 -5.83 5.43 -21.60
CA TYR A 103 -6.22 4.22 -20.87
C TYR A 103 -7.25 4.52 -19.77
N LEU A 104 -7.04 5.58 -19.00
CA LEU A 104 -7.94 6.00 -17.91
C LEU A 104 -9.13 6.86 -18.39
N LYS A 105 -9.14 7.27 -19.66
CA LYS A 105 -10.14 8.19 -20.25
C LYS A 105 -10.26 9.50 -19.47
N THR A 106 -9.14 9.99 -18.99
CA THR A 106 -9.04 11.20 -18.17
C THR A 106 -7.64 11.77 -18.32
N GLU A 107 -7.54 13.10 -18.48
CA GLU A 107 -6.25 13.78 -18.58
C GLU A 107 -5.45 13.65 -17.29
N VAL A 108 -4.33 12.97 -17.38
CA VAL A 108 -3.42 12.72 -16.25
C VAL A 108 -1.97 12.91 -16.65
N THR A 109 -1.13 13.17 -15.67
CA THR A 109 0.32 13.20 -15.83
C THR A 109 0.96 12.18 -14.89
N LEU A 110 1.88 11.37 -15.40
CA LEU A 110 2.69 10.45 -14.60
C LEU A 110 3.93 11.17 -14.08
N PHE A 111 4.12 11.21 -12.78
CA PHE A 111 5.24 11.88 -12.13
C PHE A 111 6.13 10.90 -11.37
N PRO A 112 7.46 11.06 -11.47
CA PRO A 112 8.37 10.48 -10.48
C PRO A 112 8.15 11.18 -9.13
N ARG A 113 8.52 10.49 -8.05
CA ARG A 113 8.49 11.08 -6.72
C ARG A 113 9.36 12.33 -6.66
N LEU A 114 8.76 13.43 -6.25
CA LEU A 114 9.45 14.70 -6.04
C LEU A 114 9.94 14.83 -4.59
N SER A 115 10.87 15.76 -4.36
CA SER A 115 11.30 16.11 -3.00
C SER A 115 10.12 16.65 -2.18
N GLU A 116 10.15 16.46 -0.87
CA GLU A 116 9.18 17.05 0.08
C GLU A 116 9.08 18.57 -0.01
N ALA A 117 10.14 19.25 -0.46
CA ALA A 117 10.14 20.68 -0.72
C ALA A 117 9.15 21.12 -1.81
N ASN A 118 8.69 20.18 -2.65
CA ASN A 118 7.62 20.41 -3.62
C ASN A 118 6.23 20.19 -2.99
N GLU A 119 5.99 20.80 -1.86
CA GLU A 119 4.80 20.59 -1.04
C GLU A 119 3.49 20.73 -1.83
N GLU A 120 3.41 21.76 -2.69
CA GLU A 120 2.24 22.03 -3.53
C GLU A 120 1.88 20.85 -4.47
N HIS A 121 2.85 20.01 -4.83
CA HIS A 121 2.62 18.81 -5.63
C HIS A 121 1.81 17.76 -4.88
N TYR A 122 1.94 17.70 -3.56
CA TYR A 122 1.32 16.72 -2.68
C TYR A 122 0.00 17.19 -2.07
N LYS A 123 -0.25 18.50 -2.07
CA LYS A 123 -1.43 19.12 -1.45
C LYS A 123 -2.74 18.54 -1.99
N ARG A 124 -3.68 18.40 -1.08
CA ARG A 124 -5.08 18.18 -1.42
C ARG A 124 -5.68 19.50 -1.92
N LYS A 125 -6.43 19.44 -3.00
CA LYS A 125 -7.10 20.61 -3.63
C LYS A 125 -8.60 20.57 -3.42
N GLU A 126 -9.15 19.35 -3.28
CA GLU A 126 -10.57 19.12 -3.09
C GLU A 126 -10.85 18.82 -1.61
N GLU A 127 -11.81 19.53 -1.03
CA GLU A 127 -12.29 19.20 0.30
C GLU A 127 -12.96 17.82 0.29
N LEU A 128 -12.62 16.97 1.26
CA LEU A 128 -13.23 15.65 1.37
C LEU A 128 -14.64 15.75 1.96
N SER A 129 -15.66 15.68 1.11
CA SER A 129 -17.03 15.54 1.58
C SER A 129 -17.26 14.18 2.24
N GLU A 130 -18.26 14.09 3.10
CA GLU A 130 -18.66 12.82 3.72
C GLU A 130 -18.97 11.74 2.67
N ASP A 131 -19.66 12.08 1.59
CA ASP A 131 -19.97 11.14 0.51
C ASP A 131 -18.71 10.63 -0.20
N MET A 132 -17.72 11.48 -0.43
CA MET A 132 -16.43 11.07 -1.00
C MET A 132 -15.71 10.09 -0.08
N ILE A 133 -15.68 10.36 1.23
CA ILE A 133 -15.05 9.47 2.20
C ILE A 133 -15.79 8.13 2.25
N ARG A 134 -17.13 8.14 2.26
CA ARG A 134 -17.95 6.92 2.20
C ARG A 134 -17.64 6.09 0.95
N GLN A 135 -17.60 6.73 -0.21
CA GLN A 135 -17.24 6.07 -1.47
C GLN A 135 -15.81 5.48 -1.41
N MET A 136 -14.84 6.24 -0.94
CA MET A 136 -13.45 5.78 -0.79
C MET A 136 -13.33 4.57 0.13
N LEU A 137 -14.07 4.58 1.22
CA LEU A 137 -14.08 3.48 2.19
C LEU A 137 -15.01 2.33 1.77
N GLY A 138 -15.86 2.53 0.75
CA GLY A 138 -16.86 1.55 0.33
C GLY A 138 -17.94 1.35 1.40
N LEU A 139 -18.36 2.44 2.06
CA LEU A 139 -19.42 2.45 3.07
C LEU A 139 -20.80 2.61 2.42
N GLY A 140 -21.78 1.88 2.94
CA GLY A 140 -23.18 2.16 2.68
C GLY A 140 -23.64 3.50 3.30
N LYS A 141 -24.82 4.00 2.88
CA LYS A 141 -25.32 5.30 3.32
C LYS A 141 -25.45 5.42 4.85
N ASP A 142 -25.92 4.35 5.50
CA ASP A 142 -26.17 4.33 6.93
C ASP A 142 -25.10 3.51 7.72
N GLU A 143 -24.02 3.09 7.03
CA GLU A 143 -22.94 2.33 7.66
C GLU A 143 -22.06 3.29 8.49
N PRO A 144 -21.71 2.95 9.75
CA PRO A 144 -20.85 3.80 10.56
C PRO A 144 -19.44 3.90 9.97
N PHE A 145 -18.79 5.04 10.18
CA PHE A 145 -17.38 5.19 9.86
C PHE A 145 -16.53 4.24 10.71
N PRO A 146 -15.39 3.74 10.17
CA PRO A 146 -14.42 3.03 10.99
C PRO A 146 -13.88 3.96 12.08
N ASP A 147 -13.41 3.36 13.16
CA ASP A 147 -12.73 4.10 14.21
C ASP A 147 -11.38 4.65 13.68
N LEU A 148 -11.30 5.96 13.52
CA LEU A 148 -10.10 6.67 13.10
C LEU A 148 -9.26 7.16 14.28
N SER A 149 -9.69 6.97 15.53
CA SER A 149 -8.94 7.40 16.73
C SER A 149 -7.61 6.65 16.90
N VAL A 150 -7.43 5.55 16.17
CA VAL A 150 -6.16 4.81 16.09
C VAL A 150 -5.04 5.61 15.41
N PHE A 151 -5.39 6.60 14.59
CA PHE A 151 -4.39 7.46 13.96
C PHE A 151 -3.92 8.55 14.93
N PRO A 152 -2.61 8.82 15.04
CA PRO A 152 -2.09 10.01 15.69
C PRO A 152 -2.70 11.28 15.08
N ALA A 153 -2.91 12.33 15.91
CA ALA A 153 -3.58 13.56 15.47
C ALA A 153 -2.83 14.26 14.31
N ASP A 154 -1.50 14.34 14.40
CA ASP A 154 -0.64 14.89 13.38
C ASP A 154 -0.74 14.11 12.05
N LYS A 155 -0.89 12.79 12.12
CA LYS A 155 -1.08 11.96 10.93
C LYS A 155 -2.46 12.19 10.29
N LEU A 156 -3.50 12.42 11.08
CA LEU A 156 -4.82 12.80 10.55
C LEU A 156 -4.78 14.17 9.89
N GLU A 157 -4.08 15.14 10.48
CA GLU A 157 -3.87 16.45 9.89
C GLU A 157 -3.14 16.33 8.54
N GLU A 158 -2.05 15.55 8.49
CA GLU A 158 -1.33 15.29 7.24
C GLU A 158 -2.23 14.68 6.15
N ILE A 159 -3.03 13.66 6.49
CA ILE A 159 -3.94 12.99 5.54
C ILE A 159 -5.05 13.95 5.05
N ASN A 160 -5.48 14.88 5.88
CA ASN A 160 -6.46 15.90 5.49
C ASN A 160 -5.85 16.98 4.59
N GLU A 161 -4.65 17.42 4.87
CA GLU A 161 -3.98 18.48 4.11
C GLU A 161 -3.39 17.98 2.79
N PHE A 162 -2.90 16.73 2.75
CA PHE A 162 -2.19 16.18 1.60
C PHE A 162 -2.93 14.97 0.98
N ALA A 163 -2.89 14.87 -0.34
CA ALA A 163 -3.39 13.72 -1.07
C ALA A 163 -2.52 12.46 -0.84
N THR A 164 -1.22 12.69 -0.59
CA THR A 164 -0.23 11.71 -0.10
C THR A 164 0.76 12.43 0.81
N PRO A 165 1.37 11.77 1.79
CA PRO A 165 2.39 12.40 2.64
C PRO A 165 3.51 13.05 1.81
N LYS A 166 4.00 14.20 2.25
CA LYS A 166 5.02 14.98 1.52
C LYS A 166 6.25 14.13 1.17
N GLY A 167 6.76 14.29 -0.03
CA GLY A 167 7.93 13.53 -0.51
C GLY A 167 7.66 12.05 -0.78
N THR A 168 6.39 11.59 -0.73
CA THR A 168 6.02 10.18 -0.93
C THR A 168 4.73 10.05 -1.73
N TYR A 169 4.45 8.80 -2.18
CA TYR A 169 3.16 8.45 -2.80
C TYR A 169 2.44 7.35 -2.01
N PHE A 170 2.74 7.20 -0.72
CA PHE A 170 2.03 6.28 0.16
C PHE A 170 0.59 6.74 0.43
N ASP A 171 -0.23 5.86 0.98
CA ASP A 171 -1.56 6.28 1.46
C ASP A 171 -1.47 6.89 2.87
N ALA A 172 -0.62 6.35 3.75
CA ALA A 172 -0.38 6.87 5.10
C ALA A 172 1.04 6.56 5.61
N TYR A 173 1.49 5.32 5.51
CA TYR A 173 2.77 4.85 6.07
C TYR A 173 3.63 4.15 5.01
N PRO A 174 4.97 4.13 5.21
CA PRO A 174 5.91 3.57 4.24
C PRO A 174 5.87 2.04 4.14
N ILE A 175 5.45 1.36 5.21
CA ILE A 175 5.45 -0.12 5.27
C ILE A 175 4.06 -0.62 5.65
N HIS A 176 3.61 -1.62 4.91
CA HIS A 176 2.43 -2.42 5.23
C HIS A 176 2.85 -3.89 5.38
N LEU A 177 2.65 -4.42 6.60
CA LEU A 177 2.89 -5.83 6.91
C LEU A 177 1.56 -6.58 6.97
N LEU A 178 1.58 -7.82 6.51
CA LEU A 178 0.43 -8.72 6.52
C LEU A 178 0.89 -10.12 6.91
N THR A 179 0.11 -10.85 7.70
CA THR A 179 0.42 -12.24 8.06
C THR A 179 -0.42 -13.24 7.27
N THR A 180 0.11 -14.44 7.09
CA THR A 180 -0.65 -15.56 6.53
C THR A 180 -1.81 -16.00 7.43
N SER A 181 -1.73 -15.76 8.74
CA SER A 181 -2.81 -16.07 9.68
C SER A 181 -4.09 -15.28 9.38
N TRP A 182 -3.94 -13.98 9.03
CA TRP A 182 -5.06 -13.15 8.61
C TRP A 182 -5.75 -13.69 7.36
N LEU A 183 -4.94 -14.00 6.34
CA LEU A 183 -5.47 -14.51 5.07
C LEU A 183 -6.23 -15.83 5.26
N ARG A 184 -5.68 -16.73 6.09
CA ARG A 184 -6.33 -18.00 6.45
C ARG A 184 -7.64 -17.75 7.20
N GLU A 185 -7.64 -16.83 8.17
CA GLU A 185 -8.82 -16.55 8.99
C GLU A 185 -9.96 -15.95 8.15
N LEU A 186 -9.67 -14.96 7.31
CA LEU A 186 -10.66 -14.37 6.41
C LEU A 186 -11.23 -15.38 5.42
N SER A 187 -10.40 -16.27 4.88
CA SER A 187 -10.81 -17.31 3.94
C SER A 187 -11.81 -18.30 4.57
N LYS A 188 -11.70 -18.60 5.87
CA LYS A 188 -12.68 -19.44 6.58
C LYS A 188 -14.07 -18.78 6.64
N HIS A 189 -14.11 -17.44 6.71
CA HIS A 189 -15.37 -16.70 6.84
C HIS A 189 -16.06 -16.43 5.50
N SER A 190 -15.36 -16.52 4.38
CA SER A 190 -15.91 -16.34 3.04
C SER A 190 -15.13 -17.24 2.05
N PRO A 191 -15.44 -18.55 2.02
CA PRO A 191 -14.70 -19.53 1.21
C PRO A 191 -14.73 -19.26 -0.30
N ASP A 192 -15.78 -18.60 -0.78
CA ASP A 192 -15.96 -18.24 -2.19
C ASP A 192 -15.17 -16.99 -2.60
N SER A 193 -14.60 -16.27 -1.63
CA SER A 193 -13.80 -15.06 -1.85
C SER A 193 -12.31 -15.37 -1.81
N SER A 194 -11.53 -14.67 -2.64
CA SER A 194 -10.07 -14.83 -2.66
C SER A 194 -9.39 -13.77 -1.79
N PHE A 195 -8.80 -14.19 -0.68
CA PHE A 195 -8.01 -13.34 0.24
C PHE A 195 -6.50 -13.54 -0.01
N LYS A 196 -6.05 -13.26 -1.23
CA LYS A 196 -4.62 -13.29 -1.57
C LYS A 196 -3.96 -11.97 -1.22
N SER A 197 -2.65 -12.00 -0.97
CA SER A 197 -1.83 -10.82 -0.64
C SER A 197 -1.97 -9.69 -1.66
N ASP A 198 -2.08 -10.02 -2.96
CA ASP A 198 -2.28 -9.06 -4.08
C ASP A 198 -3.40 -8.03 -3.81
N ARG A 199 -4.51 -8.44 -3.15
CA ARG A 199 -5.62 -7.53 -2.85
C ARG A 199 -5.26 -6.46 -1.85
N PHE A 200 -4.37 -6.80 -0.94
CA PHE A 200 -4.04 -5.97 0.22
C PHE A 200 -2.79 -5.14 0.01
N ARG A 201 -1.98 -5.50 -1.01
CA ARG A 201 -0.77 -4.78 -1.42
C ARG A 201 0.22 -4.55 -0.26
N PRO A 202 0.55 -5.60 0.52
CA PRO A 202 1.57 -5.49 1.55
C PRO A 202 2.95 -5.30 0.94
N ASN A 203 3.86 -4.70 1.70
CA ASN A 203 5.28 -4.71 1.37
C ASN A 203 5.94 -6.00 1.86
N ILE A 204 5.50 -6.52 3.01
CA ILE A 204 6.04 -7.72 3.64
C ILE A 204 4.88 -8.63 4.04
N VAL A 205 4.93 -9.88 3.57
CA VAL A 205 4.04 -10.94 4.04
C VAL A 205 4.82 -11.83 4.99
N VAL A 206 4.31 -12.02 6.19
CA VAL A 206 4.94 -12.85 7.22
C VAL A 206 4.19 -14.17 7.32
N GLU A 207 4.91 -15.27 7.10
CA GLU A 207 4.42 -16.59 7.42
C GLU A 207 4.46 -16.81 8.93
N THR A 208 3.34 -17.22 9.51
CA THR A 208 3.23 -17.51 10.94
C THR A 208 2.28 -18.67 11.19
N ASP A 209 2.60 -19.48 12.19
CA ASP A 209 1.74 -20.56 12.70
C ASP A 209 0.69 -20.04 13.69
N SER A 210 0.76 -18.77 14.09
CA SER A 210 -0.23 -18.14 14.95
C SER A 210 -1.63 -18.22 14.33
N SER A 211 -2.65 -18.18 15.17
CA SER A 211 -4.05 -18.12 14.76
C SER A 211 -4.59 -16.69 14.82
N GLY A 212 -5.62 -16.43 14.01
CA GLY A 212 -6.35 -15.16 14.05
C GLY A 212 -5.51 -13.97 13.57
N LEU A 213 -5.65 -12.87 14.26
CA LEU A 213 -5.16 -11.54 13.89
C LEU A 213 -3.85 -11.22 14.63
N ALA A 214 -2.84 -12.08 14.47
CA ALA A 214 -1.62 -12.07 15.28
C ALA A 214 -0.88 -10.73 15.24
N GLU A 215 -0.79 -10.10 14.06
CA GLU A 215 -0.06 -8.83 13.87
C GLU A 215 -0.69 -7.63 14.57
N LEU A 216 -1.96 -7.66 14.97
CA LEU A 216 -2.54 -6.57 15.75
C LEU A 216 -1.83 -6.38 17.09
N ASN A 217 -1.26 -7.45 17.63
CA ASN A 217 -0.47 -7.41 18.87
C ASN A 217 0.92 -6.79 18.68
N TRP A 218 1.29 -6.45 17.43
CA TRP A 218 2.56 -5.80 17.12
C TRP A 218 2.47 -4.27 17.16
N CYS A 219 1.25 -3.71 17.10
CA CYS A 219 1.06 -2.25 17.20
C CYS A 219 1.67 -1.71 18.50
N GLY A 220 2.43 -0.64 18.38
CA GLY A 220 3.19 -0.03 19.48
C GLY A 220 4.48 -0.75 19.84
N LYS A 221 4.92 -1.76 19.08
CA LYS A 221 6.13 -2.52 19.29
C LYS A 221 7.14 -2.37 18.16
N SER A 222 8.41 -2.65 18.48
CA SER A 222 9.46 -2.80 17.47
C SER A 222 9.43 -4.18 16.85
N LEU A 223 9.65 -4.23 15.55
CA LEU A 223 9.76 -5.43 14.75
C LEU A 223 11.14 -5.48 14.11
N HIS A 224 11.91 -6.53 14.36
CA HIS A 224 13.24 -6.73 13.80
C HIS A 224 13.19 -7.80 12.70
N ILE A 225 13.66 -7.45 11.48
CA ILE A 225 13.71 -8.36 10.32
C ILE A 225 15.05 -8.12 9.60
N GLY A 226 15.87 -9.15 9.43
CA GLY A 226 17.18 -9.01 8.84
C GLY A 226 18.03 -7.99 9.60
N ASP A 227 18.52 -6.96 8.92
CA ASP A 227 19.28 -5.86 9.51
C ASP A 227 18.42 -4.63 9.84
N THR A 228 17.09 -4.73 9.73
CA THR A 228 16.17 -3.59 9.78
C THR A 228 15.30 -3.64 11.04
N GLU A 229 14.99 -2.47 11.61
CA GLU A 229 13.99 -2.32 12.66
C GLU A 229 12.83 -1.45 12.17
N PHE A 230 11.61 -1.91 12.44
CA PHE A 230 10.35 -1.22 12.14
C PHE A 230 9.60 -0.91 13.43
N ALA A 231 9.04 0.30 13.54
CA ALA A 231 8.05 0.64 14.54
C ALA A 231 6.65 0.30 13.98
N CYS A 232 6.00 -0.71 14.54
CA CYS A 232 4.62 -1.02 14.18
C CYS A 232 3.70 0.02 14.81
N GLU A 233 2.96 0.75 13.97
CA GLU A 233 2.19 1.91 14.42
C GLU A 233 0.74 1.52 14.71
N ILE A 234 -0.05 1.27 13.66
CA ILE A 234 -1.49 1.09 13.76
C ILE A 234 -1.98 -0.05 12.87
N PRO A 235 -3.16 -0.62 13.15
CA PRO A 235 -3.83 -1.51 12.21
C PRO A 235 -4.14 -0.80 10.89
N THR A 236 -4.07 -1.54 9.78
CA THR A 236 -4.35 -0.98 8.45
C THR A 236 -5.85 -1.04 8.16
N ILE A 237 -6.52 0.12 8.18
CA ILE A 237 -7.93 0.26 7.79
C ILE A 237 -8.05 0.06 6.27
N ARG A 238 -8.92 -0.86 5.86
CA ARG A 238 -9.12 -1.21 4.46
C ARG A 238 -10.25 -0.43 3.82
N CYS A 239 -10.02 -0.01 2.59
CA CYS A 239 -10.93 0.76 1.76
C CYS A 239 -11.47 -0.07 0.57
N SER A 240 -12.25 0.54 -0.30
CA SER A 240 -12.85 -0.08 -1.48
C SER A 240 -11.84 -0.73 -2.44
N MET A 241 -10.56 -0.33 -2.41
CA MET A 241 -9.51 -0.93 -3.26
C MET A 241 -9.44 -2.45 -3.16
N THR A 242 -9.68 -3.02 -1.97
CA THR A 242 -9.63 -4.47 -1.75
C THR A 242 -10.69 -5.25 -2.53
N THR A 243 -11.71 -4.55 -3.04
CA THR A 243 -12.81 -5.16 -3.81
C THR A 243 -12.58 -5.12 -5.31
N HIS A 244 -11.65 -4.30 -5.80
CA HIS A 244 -11.43 -4.14 -7.24
C HIS A 244 -10.79 -5.38 -7.85
N SER A 245 -11.04 -5.57 -9.15
CA SER A 245 -10.28 -6.54 -9.92
C SER A 245 -8.82 -6.10 -10.02
N THR A 246 -7.93 -7.08 -9.94
CA THR A 246 -6.50 -6.91 -10.27
C THR A 246 -6.23 -7.74 -11.51
N GLY A 247 -5.08 -7.63 -12.14
CA GLY A 247 -4.77 -8.46 -13.30
C GLY A 247 -4.90 -9.98 -13.07
N THR A 248 -4.98 -10.44 -11.82
CA THR A 248 -5.04 -11.86 -11.44
C THR A 248 -6.32 -12.25 -10.72
N LEU A 249 -7.04 -11.29 -10.13
CA LEU A 249 -8.20 -11.54 -9.28
C LEU A 249 -9.43 -10.78 -9.77
N PRO A 250 -10.63 -11.39 -9.79
CA PRO A 250 -11.86 -10.70 -10.17
C PRO A 250 -12.28 -9.68 -9.12
N ARG A 251 -13.17 -8.75 -9.52
CA ARG A 251 -13.85 -7.88 -8.56
C ARG A 251 -14.68 -8.70 -7.58
N ASP A 252 -14.55 -8.42 -6.30
CA ASP A 252 -15.28 -9.13 -5.25
C ASP A 252 -15.58 -8.21 -4.06
N ILE A 253 -16.84 -7.79 -3.95
CA ILE A 253 -17.32 -6.92 -2.88
C ILE A 253 -17.42 -7.63 -1.53
N ASN A 254 -17.49 -8.98 -1.51
CA ASN A 254 -17.61 -9.74 -0.28
C ASN A 254 -16.29 -9.73 0.51
N VAL A 255 -15.16 -9.49 -0.15
CA VAL A 255 -13.88 -9.30 0.53
C VAL A 255 -13.99 -8.19 1.58
N LEU A 256 -14.40 -6.97 1.18
CA LEU A 256 -14.50 -5.85 2.11
C LEU A 256 -15.63 -6.03 3.14
N ARG A 257 -16.76 -6.63 2.75
CA ARG A 257 -17.85 -6.97 3.67
C ARG A 257 -17.39 -7.92 4.77
N THR A 258 -16.63 -8.95 4.41
CA THR A 258 -16.07 -9.91 5.37
C THR A 258 -15.09 -9.23 6.31
N ILE A 259 -14.18 -8.40 5.79
CA ILE A 259 -13.23 -7.62 6.57
C ILE A 259 -13.99 -6.70 7.54
N ALA A 260 -14.98 -5.94 7.07
CA ALA A 260 -15.75 -5.02 7.91
C ALA A 260 -16.42 -5.75 9.08
N LYS A 261 -17.08 -6.88 8.78
CA LYS A 261 -17.83 -7.67 9.76
C LYS A 261 -16.94 -8.37 10.80
N LYS A 262 -15.75 -8.83 10.37
CA LYS A 262 -14.92 -9.73 11.19
C LYS A 262 -13.77 -9.03 11.90
N THR A 263 -13.31 -7.92 11.38
CA THR A 263 -12.06 -7.29 11.81
C THR A 263 -12.17 -5.76 11.99
N GLY A 264 -13.40 -5.23 11.98
CA GLY A 264 -13.59 -3.77 12.07
C GLY A 264 -12.88 -3.01 10.94
N ARG A 265 -12.81 -3.60 9.74
CA ARG A 265 -12.12 -3.09 8.55
C ARG A 265 -10.59 -3.13 8.59
N ASN A 266 -9.98 -3.79 9.58
CA ASN A 266 -8.54 -3.87 9.70
C ASN A 266 -7.98 -5.13 9.06
N VAL A 267 -6.93 -5.02 8.22
CA VAL A 267 -6.14 -6.14 7.69
C VAL A 267 -4.70 -5.71 7.54
N GLY A 268 -3.80 -6.32 8.31
CA GLY A 268 -2.40 -5.98 8.41
C GLY A 268 -2.13 -4.80 9.33
N VAL A 269 -0.87 -4.41 9.43
CA VAL A 269 -0.39 -3.29 10.23
C VAL A 269 0.50 -2.37 9.41
N TYR A 270 0.42 -1.08 9.71
CA TYR A 270 1.35 -0.08 9.19
C TYR A 270 2.55 0.07 10.10
N ALA A 271 3.71 0.34 9.50
CA ALA A 271 4.93 0.59 10.24
C ALA A 271 5.78 1.70 9.61
N ASN A 272 6.56 2.35 10.46
CA ASN A 272 7.66 3.23 10.08
C ASN A 272 8.99 2.46 10.14
N VAL A 273 10.01 2.99 9.47
CA VAL A 273 11.38 2.46 9.55
C VAL A 273 12.12 3.15 10.67
N SER A 274 12.52 2.40 11.71
CA SER A 274 13.34 2.90 12.81
C SER A 274 14.84 2.76 12.50
N GLU A 275 15.25 1.61 11.94
CA GLU A 275 16.61 1.38 11.48
C GLU A 275 16.61 0.87 10.04
N LYS A 276 17.43 1.50 9.21
CA LYS A 276 17.62 1.13 7.80
C LYS A 276 18.47 -0.14 7.72
N GLY A 277 18.25 -0.92 6.67
CA GLY A 277 19.03 -2.13 6.50
C GLY A 277 18.58 -2.91 5.27
N LYS A 278 18.72 -4.22 5.35
CA LYS A 278 18.36 -5.15 4.31
C LYS A 278 17.49 -6.26 4.88
N ILE A 279 16.46 -6.65 4.13
CA ILE A 279 15.60 -7.78 4.45
C ILE A 279 15.58 -8.78 3.30
N SER A 280 15.40 -10.06 3.62
CA SER A 280 15.34 -11.15 2.65
C SER A 280 14.15 -12.06 2.92
N VAL A 281 13.64 -12.68 1.88
CA VAL A 281 12.69 -13.80 2.03
C VAL A 281 13.38 -14.90 2.86
N GLY A 282 12.67 -15.40 3.88
CA GLY A 282 13.19 -16.39 4.83
C GLY A 282 13.76 -15.79 6.12
N ASP A 283 13.97 -14.47 6.20
CA ASP A 283 14.42 -13.84 7.45
C ASP A 283 13.43 -14.06 8.58
N ASP A 284 13.93 -14.31 9.78
CA ASP A 284 13.12 -14.36 10.99
C ASP A 284 12.48 -12.99 11.27
N VAL A 285 11.22 -12.99 11.64
CA VAL A 285 10.49 -11.81 12.09
C VAL A 285 10.40 -11.88 13.62
N LYS A 286 10.98 -10.88 14.29
CA LYS A 286 11.09 -10.84 15.75
C LYS A 286 10.39 -9.59 16.28
N VAL A 287 9.48 -9.76 17.24
CA VAL A 287 8.77 -8.65 17.89
C VAL A 287 9.34 -8.40 19.29
N SER A 288 9.45 -7.13 19.69
CA SER A 288 9.88 -6.76 21.02
C SER A 288 8.87 -7.24 22.07
N ILE A 289 9.37 -7.88 23.13
CA ILE A 289 8.59 -8.21 24.33
C ILE A 289 8.98 -7.26 25.45
N SER A 290 7.96 -6.75 26.14
CA SER A 290 8.09 -5.79 27.24
C SER A 290 8.90 -6.38 28.40
#